data_9741242413222e4ef994922a5265e7f3
#
_entry.id   9741242413222e4ef994922a5265e7f3
#
_cell.length_a   1.000
_cell.length_b   1.000
_cell.length_c   1.000
_cell.angle_alpha   90.00
_cell.angle_beta   90.00
_cell.angle_gamma   90.00
#
_symmetry.space_group_name_H-M   'P 1'
#
loop_
_entity.id
_entity.type
_entity.pdbx_description
1 polymer ?
#
loop_
_entity_poly.entity_id
_entity_poly.type
_entity_poly.pdbx_seq_one_letter_code
_entity_poly.pdbx_strand_id
1 'polypeptide(L)'
;MLGRNIVELPCSRDARRHYGAIHEALEQHGSWQGELVETRKNGELYPQWLQLNAVRDTRGNVSHIVGFFADLSARRESEERMRYLTHYDELTGLANRSLFRERLREAHQRGRQGGRSLALLHINLDRFKLLNDSLGHEIADQLLQKMARRLVHALPEADTIARLSGDEFAVLFDAYGSLSSLARVATRLSSKLRVPVTVEGHELVVSASIGVSLLPD
;
A
#
# COMPACT_ATOMS: atom_id res chain seq x y z
N MET A 1 -33.43 17.79 -10.82
CA MET A 1 -33.63 16.45 -11.44
C MET A 1 -35.10 16.03 -11.55
N LEU A 2 -36.01 16.74 -10.93
CA LEU A 2 -37.45 16.45 -11.01
C LEU A 2 -37.95 16.47 -12.46
N GLY A 3 -38.73 15.48 -12.88
CA GLY A 3 -39.34 15.37 -14.20
C GLY A 3 -38.42 14.83 -15.31
N ARG A 4 -37.20 14.35 -15.01
CA ARG A 4 -36.34 13.70 -15.98
C ARG A 4 -36.35 12.18 -15.80
N ASN A 5 -36.26 11.45 -16.92
CA ASN A 5 -36.11 10.01 -16.88
C ASN A 5 -34.72 9.67 -16.34
N ILE A 6 -34.64 8.76 -15.38
CA ILE A 6 -33.38 8.32 -14.75
C ILE A 6 -32.40 7.73 -15.78
N VAL A 7 -32.90 7.12 -16.84
CA VAL A 7 -32.10 6.53 -17.93
C VAL A 7 -31.37 7.61 -18.76
N GLU A 8 -31.87 8.84 -18.75
CA GLU A 8 -31.26 9.98 -19.46
C GLU A 8 -30.20 10.71 -18.64
N LEU A 9 -30.04 10.37 -17.36
CA LEU A 9 -29.01 10.94 -16.52
C LEU A 9 -27.65 10.39 -16.92
N PRO A 10 -26.59 11.23 -16.84
CA PRO A 10 -25.24 10.75 -17.01
C PRO A 10 -24.96 9.62 -16.01
N CYS A 11 -24.62 8.45 -16.53
CA CYS A 11 -24.27 7.30 -15.72
C CYS A 11 -23.00 6.66 -16.28
N SER A 12 -22.29 5.91 -15.44
CA SER A 12 -21.12 5.16 -15.85
C SER A 12 -21.50 4.06 -16.87
N ARG A 13 -20.52 3.56 -17.63
CA ARG A 13 -20.72 2.40 -18.50
C ARG A 13 -21.07 1.15 -17.69
N ASP A 14 -20.59 1.05 -16.47
CA ASP A 14 -20.83 -0.06 -15.56
C ASP A 14 -22.29 -0.07 -15.10
N ALA A 15 -22.79 1.05 -14.56
CA ALA A 15 -24.18 1.18 -14.17
C ALA A 15 -25.14 0.87 -15.34
N ARG A 16 -24.81 1.34 -16.54
CA ARG A 16 -25.63 1.11 -17.73
C ARG A 16 -25.74 -0.37 -18.10
N ARG A 17 -24.70 -1.15 -17.89
CA ARG A 17 -24.73 -2.63 -18.12
C ARG A 17 -25.66 -3.35 -17.17
N HIS A 18 -25.85 -2.83 -15.97
CA HIS A 18 -26.70 -3.43 -14.94
C HIS A 18 -28.18 -3.04 -15.05
N TYR A 19 -28.54 -2.01 -15.85
CA TYR A 19 -29.92 -1.53 -15.92
C TYR A 19 -30.92 -2.61 -16.34
N GLY A 20 -30.59 -3.48 -17.30
CA GLY A 20 -31.44 -4.59 -17.71
C GLY A 20 -31.76 -5.55 -16.56
N ALA A 21 -30.71 -5.99 -15.85
CA ALA A 21 -30.84 -6.88 -14.70
C ALA A 21 -31.57 -6.22 -13.52
N ILE A 22 -31.35 -4.91 -13.32
CA ILE A 22 -32.05 -4.14 -12.29
C ILE A 22 -33.54 -4.07 -12.60
N HIS A 23 -33.91 -3.77 -13.85
CA HIS A 23 -35.31 -3.68 -14.27
C HIS A 23 -36.01 -5.02 -14.12
N GLU A 24 -35.40 -6.09 -14.59
CA GLU A 24 -35.94 -7.46 -14.46
C GLU A 24 -36.14 -7.86 -13.00
N ALA A 25 -35.16 -7.57 -12.13
CA ALA A 25 -35.26 -7.88 -10.70
C ALA A 25 -36.39 -7.09 -10.01
N LEU A 26 -36.57 -5.82 -10.38
CA LEU A 26 -37.64 -4.97 -9.84
C LEU A 26 -39.04 -5.46 -10.28
N GLU A 27 -39.16 -5.95 -11.52
CA GLU A 27 -40.42 -6.51 -12.01
C GLU A 27 -40.73 -7.85 -11.36
N GLN A 28 -39.75 -8.76 -11.30
CA GLN A 28 -39.95 -10.14 -10.82
C GLN A 28 -40.00 -10.22 -9.29
N HIS A 29 -39.07 -9.54 -8.61
CA HIS A 29 -38.84 -9.67 -7.15
C HIS A 29 -39.25 -8.43 -6.36
N GLY A 30 -39.54 -7.32 -7.03
CA GLY A 30 -39.90 -6.07 -6.39
C GLY A 30 -38.71 -5.32 -5.73
N SER A 31 -37.50 -5.85 -5.79
CA SER A 31 -36.32 -5.21 -5.20
C SER A 31 -35.05 -5.64 -5.91
N TRP A 32 -34.04 -4.76 -5.83
CA TRP A 32 -32.68 -5.04 -6.28
C TRP A 32 -31.69 -4.33 -5.34
N GLN A 33 -30.53 -4.95 -5.11
CA GLN A 33 -29.42 -4.31 -4.36
C GLN A 33 -28.09 -4.78 -4.91
N GLY A 34 -27.10 -3.89 -4.86
CA GLY A 34 -25.76 -4.21 -5.33
C GLY A 34 -24.81 -3.02 -5.30
N GLU A 35 -23.53 -3.30 -5.54
CA GLU A 35 -22.52 -2.27 -5.78
C GLU A 35 -22.44 -1.95 -7.26
N LEU A 36 -22.34 -0.67 -7.57
CA LEU A 36 -22.17 -0.13 -8.91
C LEU A 36 -21.07 0.94 -8.87
N VAL A 37 -20.44 1.18 -10.03
CA VAL A 37 -19.59 2.35 -10.21
C VAL A 37 -20.43 3.41 -10.94
N GLU A 38 -20.64 4.55 -10.31
CA GLU A 38 -21.39 5.67 -10.86
C GLU A 38 -20.52 6.90 -11.14
N THR A 39 -21.10 7.88 -11.84
CA THR A 39 -20.41 9.12 -12.20
C THR A 39 -20.98 10.27 -11.40
N ARG A 40 -20.12 11.00 -10.68
CA ARG A 40 -20.48 12.24 -10.00
C ARG A 40 -20.81 13.36 -10.99
N LYS A 41 -21.40 14.44 -10.52
CA LYS A 41 -21.70 15.63 -11.34
C LYS A 41 -20.44 16.26 -11.97
N ASN A 42 -19.30 16.12 -11.35
CA ASN A 42 -18.00 16.60 -11.86
C ASN A 42 -17.32 15.64 -12.86
N GLY A 43 -17.94 14.50 -13.17
CA GLY A 43 -17.40 13.48 -14.09
C GLY A 43 -16.55 12.41 -13.42
N GLU A 44 -16.30 12.49 -12.11
CA GLU A 44 -15.54 11.52 -11.35
C GLU A 44 -16.32 10.22 -11.16
N LEU A 45 -15.67 9.07 -11.33
CA LEU A 45 -16.24 7.76 -11.05
C LEU A 45 -16.12 7.44 -9.56
N TYR A 46 -17.20 6.91 -8.98
CA TYR A 46 -17.21 6.49 -7.58
C TYR A 46 -17.98 5.21 -7.37
N PRO A 47 -17.57 4.34 -6.45
CA PRO A 47 -18.32 3.15 -6.06
C PRO A 47 -19.49 3.55 -5.16
N GLN A 48 -20.67 3.02 -5.47
CA GLN A 48 -21.84 3.18 -4.60
C GLN A 48 -22.50 1.84 -4.32
N TRP A 49 -23.08 1.73 -3.14
CA TRP A 49 -24.10 0.74 -2.82
C TRP A 49 -25.44 1.31 -3.20
N LEU A 50 -26.22 0.58 -3.99
CA LEU A 50 -27.57 0.97 -4.40
C LEU A 50 -28.56 -0.11 -3.99
N GLN A 51 -29.66 0.30 -3.34
CA GLN A 51 -30.80 -0.54 -3.04
C GLN A 51 -32.05 0.10 -3.65
N LEU A 52 -32.79 -0.64 -4.44
CA LEU A 52 -34.00 -0.22 -5.10
C LEU A 52 -35.16 -1.11 -4.65
N ASN A 53 -36.31 -0.49 -4.40
CA ASN A 53 -37.56 -1.19 -4.05
C ASN A 53 -38.70 -0.65 -4.91
N ALA A 54 -39.45 -1.54 -5.54
CA ALA A 54 -40.63 -1.20 -6.33
C ALA A 54 -41.84 -1.05 -5.40
N VAL A 55 -42.52 0.08 -5.52
CA VAL A 55 -43.82 0.33 -4.89
C VAL A 55 -44.91 0.06 -5.93
N ARG A 56 -45.83 -0.83 -5.63
CA ARG A 56 -46.90 -1.25 -6.55
C ARG A 56 -48.22 -0.55 -6.21
N ASP A 57 -49.01 -0.26 -7.23
CA ASP A 57 -50.35 0.24 -7.10
C ASP A 57 -51.35 -0.86 -6.70
N THR A 58 -52.62 -0.49 -6.52
CA THR A 58 -53.69 -1.43 -6.17
C THR A 58 -54.00 -2.46 -7.27
N ARG A 59 -53.46 -2.25 -8.48
CA ARG A 59 -53.57 -3.18 -9.63
C ARG A 59 -52.36 -4.08 -9.80
N GLY A 60 -51.35 -3.94 -8.90
CA GLY A 60 -50.12 -4.72 -8.96
C GLY A 60 -49.03 -4.17 -9.85
N ASN A 61 -49.26 -3.02 -10.55
CA ASN A 61 -48.25 -2.40 -11.40
C ASN A 61 -47.24 -1.58 -10.56
N VAL A 62 -45.98 -1.55 -11.00
CA VAL A 62 -44.96 -0.69 -10.37
C VAL A 62 -45.35 0.76 -10.61
N SER A 63 -45.68 1.48 -9.53
CA SER A 63 -46.06 2.87 -9.56
C SER A 63 -44.89 3.82 -9.29
N HIS A 64 -43.98 3.39 -8.39
CA HIS A 64 -42.79 4.14 -8.01
C HIS A 64 -41.64 3.19 -7.69
N ILE A 65 -40.41 3.69 -7.81
CA ILE A 65 -39.21 3.00 -7.34
C ILE A 65 -38.56 3.91 -6.27
N VAL A 66 -38.32 3.35 -5.10
CA VAL A 66 -37.61 4.02 -4.01
C VAL A 66 -36.18 3.52 -3.99
N GLY A 67 -35.20 4.42 -4.11
CA GLY A 67 -33.80 4.09 -4.11
C GLY A 67 -33.09 4.68 -2.89
N PHE A 68 -32.25 3.85 -2.25
CA PHE A 68 -31.29 4.26 -1.26
C PHE A 68 -29.90 4.01 -1.83
N PHE A 69 -29.01 4.95 -1.69
CA PHE A 69 -27.64 4.78 -2.11
C PHE A 69 -26.67 5.27 -1.03
N ALA A 70 -25.52 4.65 -0.96
CA ALA A 70 -24.40 5.06 -0.13
C ALA A 70 -23.14 5.15 -0.98
N ASP A 71 -22.44 6.27 -0.87
CA ASP A 71 -21.11 6.45 -1.46
C ASP A 71 -20.10 5.62 -0.66
N LEU A 72 -19.40 4.71 -1.34
CA LEU A 72 -18.42 3.83 -0.71
C LEU A 72 -16.98 4.34 -0.82
N SER A 73 -16.74 5.53 -1.40
CA SER A 73 -15.38 6.05 -1.63
C SER A 73 -14.58 6.14 -0.33
N ALA A 74 -15.11 6.84 0.67
CA ALA A 74 -14.42 7.01 1.95
C ALA A 74 -14.16 5.68 2.67
N ARG A 75 -15.08 4.71 2.55
CA ARG A 75 -14.90 3.38 3.13
C ARG A 75 -13.77 2.63 2.42
N ARG A 76 -13.75 2.60 1.08
CA ARG A 76 -12.71 1.94 0.29
C ARG A 76 -11.34 2.59 0.52
N GLU A 77 -11.26 3.92 0.54
CA GLU A 77 -10.02 4.64 0.87
C GLU A 77 -9.50 4.26 2.26
N SER A 78 -10.40 4.17 3.25
CA SER A 78 -10.04 3.76 4.61
C SER A 78 -9.55 2.31 4.66
N GLU A 79 -10.22 1.39 3.96
CA GLU A 79 -9.83 -0.02 3.86
C GLU A 79 -8.48 -0.19 3.15
N GLU A 80 -8.24 0.54 2.06
CA GLU A 80 -6.96 0.57 1.35
C GLU A 80 -5.85 1.17 2.21
N ARG A 81 -6.15 2.28 2.92
CA ARG A 81 -5.22 2.88 3.87
C ARG A 81 -4.86 1.91 4.99
N MET A 82 -5.85 1.21 5.57
CA MET A 82 -5.60 0.18 6.58
C MET A 82 -4.73 -0.95 6.03
N ARG A 83 -5.00 -1.46 4.83
CA ARG A 83 -4.17 -2.48 4.18
C ARG A 83 -2.74 -1.99 3.99
N TYR A 84 -2.58 -0.74 3.52
CA TYR A 84 -1.27 -0.14 3.36
C TYR A 84 -0.50 -0.07 4.69
N LEU A 85 -1.11 0.47 5.75
CA LEU A 85 -0.51 0.60 7.08
C LEU A 85 -0.20 -0.76 7.73
N THR A 86 -0.94 -1.82 7.37
CA THR A 86 -0.65 -3.18 7.85
C THR A 86 0.66 -3.73 7.30
N HIS A 87 1.12 -3.27 6.14
CA HIS A 87 2.25 -3.85 5.41
C HIS A 87 3.42 -2.88 5.18
N TYR A 88 3.18 -1.57 5.22
CA TYR A 88 4.19 -0.56 4.91
C TYR A 88 4.41 0.41 6.06
N ASP A 89 5.61 0.94 6.16
CA ASP A 89 5.98 2.02 7.09
C ASP A 89 5.50 3.37 6.53
N GLU A 90 4.69 4.09 7.29
CA GLU A 90 4.04 5.33 6.84
C GLU A 90 5.05 6.44 6.52
N LEU A 91 6.15 6.52 7.27
CA LEU A 91 7.15 7.55 7.08
C LEU A 91 7.99 7.34 5.83
N THR A 92 8.43 6.10 5.59
CA THR A 92 9.42 5.82 4.55
C THR A 92 8.83 5.16 3.29
N GLY A 93 7.61 4.61 3.39
CA GLY A 93 6.99 3.83 2.32
C GLY A 93 7.62 2.45 2.08
N LEU A 94 8.60 2.06 2.87
CA LEU A 94 9.20 0.73 2.83
C LEU A 94 8.28 -0.31 3.46
N ALA A 95 8.55 -1.60 3.21
CA ALA A 95 7.90 -2.66 3.96
C ALA A 95 8.08 -2.42 5.47
N ASN A 96 7.03 -2.65 6.26
CA ASN A 96 7.14 -2.61 7.71
C ASN A 96 7.63 -3.95 8.27
N ARG A 97 7.80 -4.03 9.59
CA ARG A 97 8.21 -5.25 10.30
C ARG A 97 7.30 -6.44 10.00
N SER A 98 5.99 -6.22 9.84
CA SER A 98 5.01 -7.28 9.60
C SER A 98 5.20 -7.92 8.23
N LEU A 99 5.22 -7.10 7.17
CA LEU A 99 5.46 -7.55 5.80
C LEU A 99 6.86 -8.18 5.65
N PHE A 100 7.87 -7.59 6.29
CA PHE A 100 9.22 -8.16 6.27
C PHE A 100 9.28 -9.58 6.85
N ARG A 101 8.61 -9.81 7.99
CA ARG A 101 8.52 -11.15 8.60
C ARG A 101 7.79 -12.16 7.71
N GLU A 102 6.74 -11.73 7.04
CA GLU A 102 6.01 -12.55 6.09
C GLU A 102 6.91 -12.96 4.93
N ARG A 103 7.56 -11.99 4.28
CA ARG A 103 8.50 -12.23 3.17
C ARG A 103 9.67 -13.12 3.56
N LEU A 104 10.22 -12.92 4.76
CA LEU A 104 11.29 -13.75 5.29
C LEU A 104 10.84 -15.21 5.48
N ARG A 105 9.63 -15.45 6.01
CA ARG A 105 9.08 -16.80 6.17
C ARG A 105 8.88 -17.49 4.82
N GLU A 106 8.30 -16.79 3.85
CA GLU A 106 8.10 -17.29 2.49
C GLU A 106 9.43 -17.66 1.84
N ALA A 107 10.42 -16.75 1.89
CA ALA A 107 11.75 -16.99 1.35
C ALA A 107 12.44 -18.17 2.03
N HIS A 108 12.33 -18.29 3.35
CA HIS A 108 12.86 -19.43 4.11
C HIS A 108 12.22 -20.76 3.67
N GLN A 109 10.89 -20.79 3.48
CA GLN A 109 10.20 -21.98 2.99
C GLN A 109 10.65 -22.37 1.58
N ARG A 110 10.78 -21.40 0.68
CA ARG A 110 11.31 -21.62 -0.69
C ARG A 110 12.76 -22.11 -0.65
N GLY A 111 13.60 -21.54 0.21
CA GLY A 111 14.99 -21.93 0.39
C GLY A 111 15.13 -23.40 0.80
N ARG A 112 14.32 -23.85 1.76
CA ARG A 112 14.32 -25.25 2.21
C ARG A 112 13.89 -26.25 1.13
N GLN A 113 13.00 -25.87 0.25
CA GLN A 113 12.49 -26.72 -0.84
C GLN A 113 13.40 -26.71 -2.07
N GLY A 114 14.08 -25.61 -2.34
CA GLY A 114 14.84 -25.39 -3.57
C GLY A 114 16.36 -25.25 -3.40
N GLY A 115 16.90 -25.42 -2.18
CA GLY A 115 18.35 -25.27 -1.92
C GLY A 115 18.88 -23.84 -2.15
N ARG A 116 18.02 -22.83 -2.06
CA ARG A 116 18.41 -21.42 -2.24
C ARG A 116 18.96 -20.86 -0.94
N SER A 117 20.05 -20.13 -1.03
CA SER A 117 20.67 -19.45 0.10
C SER A 117 20.08 -18.06 0.26
N LEU A 118 19.61 -17.73 1.45
CA LEU A 118 19.05 -16.42 1.80
C LEU A 118 20.09 -15.57 2.52
N ALA A 119 20.06 -14.27 2.31
CA ALA A 119 20.84 -13.33 3.10
C ALA A 119 19.93 -12.24 3.67
N LEU A 120 20.17 -11.96 4.94
CA LEU A 120 19.51 -10.88 5.69
C LEU A 120 20.57 -9.86 6.10
N LEU A 121 20.37 -8.59 5.73
CA LEU A 121 21.13 -7.49 6.27
C LEU A 121 20.27 -6.75 7.29
N HIS A 122 20.79 -6.54 8.48
CA HIS A 122 20.23 -5.67 9.49
C HIS A 122 21.07 -4.39 9.56
N ILE A 123 20.45 -3.24 9.41
CA ILE A 123 21.08 -1.94 9.28
C ILE A 123 20.54 -1.03 10.37
N ASN A 124 21.45 -0.44 11.15
CA ASN A 124 21.10 0.55 12.16
C ASN A 124 21.88 1.85 11.88
N LEU A 125 21.21 3.00 11.89
CA LEU A 125 21.87 4.29 11.68
C LEU A 125 22.58 4.72 12.96
N ASP A 126 23.91 4.90 12.86
CA ASP A 126 24.73 5.22 14.01
C ASP A 126 24.37 6.60 14.60
N ARG A 127 24.21 6.65 15.92
CA ARG A 127 23.93 7.87 16.69
C ARG A 127 22.64 8.61 16.27
N PHE A 128 21.68 7.93 15.64
CA PHE A 128 20.44 8.55 15.19
C PHE A 128 19.67 9.20 16.35
N LYS A 129 19.64 8.58 17.52
CA LYS A 129 19.00 9.15 18.70
C LYS A 129 19.61 10.52 19.07
N LEU A 130 20.94 10.64 19.06
CA LEU A 130 21.61 11.91 19.35
C LEU A 130 21.25 13.00 18.33
N LEU A 131 21.16 12.63 17.06
CA LEU A 131 20.73 13.53 15.98
C LEU A 131 19.29 14.00 16.20
N ASN A 132 18.40 13.07 16.51
CA ASN A 132 16.99 13.36 16.80
C ASN A 132 16.85 14.30 18.03
N ASP A 133 17.58 14.03 19.10
CA ASP A 133 17.58 14.84 20.32
C ASP A 133 18.16 16.26 20.08
N SER A 134 19.06 16.41 19.10
CA SER A 134 19.75 17.68 18.81
C SER A 134 19.04 18.55 17.77
N LEU A 135 18.45 17.94 16.72
CA LEU A 135 17.87 18.63 15.56
C LEU A 135 16.36 18.53 15.49
N GLY A 136 15.76 17.71 16.35
CA GLY A 136 14.30 17.50 16.40
C GLY A 136 13.80 16.44 15.45
N HIS A 137 12.54 16.01 15.71
CA HIS A 137 11.91 14.90 15.01
C HIS A 137 11.69 15.14 13.52
N GLU A 138 11.38 16.38 13.11
CA GLU A 138 11.10 16.71 11.71
C GLU A 138 12.31 16.47 10.81
N ILE A 139 13.50 16.94 11.25
CA ILE A 139 14.77 16.72 10.52
C ILE A 139 15.15 15.25 10.53
N ALA A 140 14.96 14.57 11.68
CA ALA A 140 15.20 13.13 11.80
C ALA A 140 14.31 12.29 10.87
N ASP A 141 13.03 12.63 10.76
CA ASP A 141 12.08 11.96 9.87
C ASP A 141 12.43 12.17 8.39
N GLN A 142 12.77 13.38 7.99
CA GLN A 142 13.26 13.67 6.64
C GLN A 142 14.56 12.93 6.32
N LEU A 143 15.47 12.81 7.30
CA LEU A 143 16.68 12.01 7.15
C LEU A 143 16.34 10.55 6.91
N LEU A 144 15.44 9.95 7.70
CA LEU A 144 14.99 8.56 7.52
C LEU A 144 14.39 8.34 6.13
N GLN A 145 13.56 9.24 5.64
CA GLN A 145 13.01 9.17 4.28
C GLN A 145 14.12 9.20 3.21
N LYS A 146 15.12 10.06 3.38
CA LYS A 146 16.26 10.15 2.45
C LYS A 146 17.14 8.89 2.51
N MET A 147 17.36 8.33 3.71
CA MET A 147 18.07 7.07 3.87
C MET A 147 17.31 5.90 3.24
N ALA A 148 15.99 5.81 3.43
CA ALA A 148 15.14 4.82 2.78
C ALA A 148 15.25 4.85 1.25
N ARG A 149 15.14 6.04 0.64
CA ARG A 149 15.32 6.21 -0.81
C ARG A 149 16.73 5.80 -1.26
N ARG A 150 17.75 6.15 -0.47
CA ARG A 150 19.14 5.79 -0.75
C ARG A 150 19.36 4.28 -0.70
N LEU A 151 18.75 3.58 0.27
CA LEU A 151 18.76 2.12 0.35
C LEU A 151 18.15 1.49 -0.91
N VAL A 152 16.96 1.93 -1.32
CA VAL A 152 16.29 1.42 -2.54
C VAL A 152 17.16 1.60 -3.78
N HIS A 153 17.77 2.78 -3.95
CA HIS A 153 18.64 3.04 -5.10
C HIS A 153 19.98 2.29 -5.04
N ALA A 154 20.48 2.02 -3.84
CA ALA A 154 21.74 1.30 -3.67
C ALA A 154 21.61 -0.22 -3.82
N LEU A 155 20.40 -0.76 -3.65
CA LEU A 155 20.12 -2.19 -3.59
C LEU A 155 18.98 -2.60 -4.53
N PRO A 156 19.10 -2.37 -5.85
CA PRO A 156 18.07 -2.77 -6.82
C PRO A 156 17.90 -4.29 -6.90
N GLU A 157 18.90 -5.05 -6.45
CA GLU A 157 18.89 -6.51 -6.40
C GLU A 157 18.23 -7.10 -5.14
N ALA A 158 17.80 -6.27 -4.19
CA ALA A 158 17.14 -6.73 -2.98
C ALA A 158 15.68 -7.13 -3.24
N ASP A 159 15.26 -8.25 -2.69
CA ASP A 159 13.85 -8.72 -2.79
C ASP A 159 12.92 -7.91 -1.89
N THR A 160 13.39 -7.53 -0.71
CA THR A 160 12.62 -6.71 0.22
C THR A 160 13.54 -5.79 1.01
N ILE A 161 13.18 -4.50 1.05
CA ILE A 161 13.79 -3.50 1.93
C ILE A 161 12.70 -3.03 2.88
N ALA A 162 13.00 -3.04 4.17
CA ALA A 162 12.03 -2.71 5.22
C ALA A 162 12.61 -1.74 6.24
N ARG A 163 11.73 -0.99 6.88
CA ARG A 163 12.01 -0.29 8.13
C ARG A 163 11.36 -1.06 9.27
N LEU A 164 12.15 -1.51 10.23
CA LEU A 164 11.66 -2.34 11.32
C LEU A 164 11.14 -1.51 12.50
N SER A 165 11.86 -0.46 12.86
CA SER A 165 11.49 0.53 13.89
C SER A 165 12.54 1.63 13.92
N GLY A 166 12.18 2.83 14.38
CA GLY A 166 13.14 3.91 14.61
C GLY A 166 14.10 4.10 13.44
N ASP A 167 15.37 3.83 13.72
CA ASP A 167 16.51 3.89 12.80
C ASP A 167 16.98 2.53 12.25
N GLU A 168 16.17 1.48 12.49
CA GLU A 168 16.47 0.11 12.08
C GLU A 168 15.85 -0.23 10.73
N PHE A 169 16.69 -0.64 9.78
CA PHE A 169 16.27 -1.15 8.48
C PHE A 169 16.71 -2.61 8.32
N ALA A 170 16.02 -3.32 7.46
CA ALA A 170 16.37 -4.68 7.07
C ALA A 170 16.28 -4.87 5.56
N VAL A 171 17.15 -5.72 5.03
CA VAL A 171 17.17 -6.08 3.61
C VAL A 171 17.20 -7.59 3.48
N LEU A 172 16.32 -8.12 2.65
CA LEU A 172 16.25 -9.54 2.32
C LEU A 172 16.72 -9.77 0.89
N PHE A 173 17.56 -10.76 0.70
CA PHE A 173 17.92 -11.35 -0.59
C PHE A 173 17.46 -12.80 -0.59
N ASP A 174 16.44 -13.13 -1.42
CA ASP A 174 15.86 -14.48 -1.53
C ASP A 174 16.80 -15.46 -2.28
N ALA A 175 17.80 -14.92 -2.99
CA ALA A 175 18.91 -15.70 -3.52
C ALA A 175 20.14 -14.80 -3.64
N TYR A 176 21.21 -15.13 -2.97
CA TYR A 176 22.48 -14.44 -3.17
C TYR A 176 23.49 -15.36 -3.87
N GLY A 177 24.28 -14.78 -4.78
CA GLY A 177 25.18 -15.59 -5.62
C GLY A 177 26.41 -16.15 -4.89
N SER A 178 27.03 -15.34 -3.98
CA SER A 178 28.20 -15.74 -3.22
C SER A 178 28.45 -14.81 -2.04
N LEU A 179 29.19 -15.28 -1.04
CA LEU A 179 29.62 -14.46 0.10
C LEU A 179 30.41 -13.22 -0.34
N SER A 180 31.26 -13.36 -1.37
CA SER A 180 32.02 -12.24 -1.90
C SER A 180 31.12 -11.19 -2.58
N SER A 181 30.05 -11.60 -3.22
CA SER A 181 29.07 -10.65 -3.80
C SER A 181 28.33 -9.89 -2.70
N LEU A 182 27.94 -10.60 -1.63
CA LEU A 182 27.26 -9.99 -0.50
C LEU A 182 28.17 -9.01 0.28
N ALA A 183 29.45 -9.36 0.45
CA ALA A 183 30.44 -8.48 1.06
C ALA A 183 30.61 -7.18 0.23
N ARG A 184 30.63 -7.28 -1.11
CA ARG A 184 30.64 -6.10 -1.99
C ARG A 184 29.38 -5.26 -1.85
N VAL A 185 28.22 -5.89 -1.72
CA VAL A 185 26.95 -5.20 -1.47
C VAL A 185 27.01 -4.42 -0.16
N ALA A 186 27.44 -5.05 0.94
CA ALA A 186 27.55 -4.41 2.24
C ALA A 186 28.55 -3.25 2.23
N THR A 187 29.72 -3.41 1.58
CA THR A 187 30.72 -2.33 1.42
C THR A 187 30.18 -1.16 0.59
N ARG A 188 29.54 -1.45 -0.55
CA ARG A 188 28.90 -0.45 -1.39
C ARG A 188 27.83 0.32 -0.63
N LEU A 189 27.00 -0.39 0.12
CA LEU A 189 25.94 0.19 0.94
C LEU A 189 26.51 1.12 2.02
N SER A 190 27.50 0.65 2.81
CA SER A 190 28.17 1.47 3.82
C SER A 190 28.74 2.76 3.24
N SER A 191 29.39 2.69 2.06
CA SER A 191 29.92 3.87 1.38
C SER A 191 28.81 4.81 0.91
N LYS A 192 27.74 4.29 0.38
CA LYS A 192 26.59 5.10 -0.08
C LYS A 192 25.83 5.79 1.06
N LEU A 193 25.68 5.12 2.20
CA LEU A 193 25.01 5.71 3.37
C LEU A 193 25.81 6.88 3.96
N ARG A 194 27.13 6.85 3.90
CA ARG A 194 28.02 7.94 4.40
C ARG A 194 28.07 9.19 3.52
N VAL A 195 27.52 9.15 2.31
CA VAL A 195 27.45 10.34 1.46
C VAL A 195 26.63 11.42 2.17
N PRO A 196 27.11 12.67 2.29
CA PRO A 196 26.34 13.73 2.93
C PRO A 196 24.93 13.87 2.37
N VAL A 197 24.01 14.26 3.23
CA VAL A 197 22.62 14.54 2.87
C VAL A 197 22.20 15.87 3.44
N THR A 198 21.62 16.73 2.61
CA THR A 198 21.11 18.02 3.06
C THR A 198 19.65 17.88 3.48
N VAL A 199 19.32 18.27 4.71
CA VAL A 199 17.97 18.34 5.26
C VAL A 199 17.77 19.72 5.83
N GLU A 200 16.82 20.50 5.30
CA GLU A 200 16.52 21.86 5.77
C GLU A 200 17.74 22.77 5.95
N GLY A 201 18.68 22.68 5.02
CA GLY A 201 19.93 23.47 5.06
C GLY A 201 21.04 22.87 5.93
N HIS A 202 20.78 21.81 6.69
CA HIS A 202 21.79 21.08 7.45
C HIS A 202 22.45 20.01 6.58
N GLU A 203 23.75 20.03 6.48
CA GLU A 203 24.53 18.96 5.84
C GLU A 203 24.84 17.88 6.88
N LEU A 204 24.23 16.72 6.74
CA LEU A 204 24.32 15.61 7.68
C LEU A 204 25.12 14.45 7.09
N VAL A 205 26.06 13.92 7.86
CA VAL A 205 26.79 12.70 7.53
C VAL A 205 26.40 11.62 8.55
N VAL A 206 25.78 10.56 8.08
CA VAL A 206 25.34 9.46 8.94
C VAL A 206 26.02 8.18 8.50
N SER A 207 26.63 7.46 9.43
CA SER A 207 27.10 6.10 9.21
C SER A 207 26.03 5.09 9.65
N ALA A 208 26.21 3.85 9.24
CA ALA A 208 25.35 2.75 9.66
C ALA A 208 26.17 1.51 10.01
N SER A 209 25.73 0.83 11.06
CA SER A 209 26.20 -0.51 11.43
C SER A 209 25.38 -1.55 10.66
N ILE A 210 26.05 -2.48 10.00
CA ILE A 210 25.41 -3.49 9.15
C ILE A 210 25.77 -4.88 9.66
N GLY A 211 24.79 -5.62 10.16
CA GLY A 211 24.89 -7.04 10.48
C GLY A 211 24.41 -7.88 9.29
N VAL A 212 25.08 -9.01 9.04
CA VAL A 212 24.72 -9.95 7.98
C VAL A 212 24.43 -11.31 8.59
N SER A 213 23.30 -11.91 8.22
CA SER A 213 22.91 -13.26 8.57
C SER A 213 22.61 -14.06 7.31
N LEU A 214 23.01 -15.33 7.29
CA LEU A 214 22.84 -16.25 6.16
C LEU A 214 21.95 -17.41 6.56
N LEU A 215 21.18 -17.95 5.61
CA LEU A 215 20.29 -19.09 5.79
C LEU A 215 20.27 -19.95 4.50
N PRO A 216 20.37 -21.29 4.59
CA PRO A 216 20.93 -22.02 5.76
C PRO A 216 22.41 -21.75 5.94
N ASP A 217 22.93 -22.03 7.13
CA ASP A 217 24.35 -21.94 7.41
C ASP A 217 25.17 -22.99 6.61
#